data_f6c268cca496ea4321f37a70d1453f0e
#
_entry.id   f6c268cca496ea4321f37a70d1453f0e
#
_cell.length_a   1.000
_cell.length_b   1.000
_cell.length_c   1.000
_cell.angle_alpha   90.00
_cell.angle_beta   90.00
_cell.angle_gamma   90.00
#
_symmetry.space_group_name_H-M   'P 1'
#
loop_
_entity.id
_entity.type
_entity.pdbx_description
1 polymer ?
#
loop_
_entity_poly.entity_id
_entity_poly.type
_entity_poly.pdbx_seq_one_letter_code
_entity_poly.pdbx_strand_id
1 'polypeptide(L)'
;MVRRAQAALRSVEHTSVRQLRVLAAIVFLFAMVIATVAPAVTAPMAFADSSTSSSSSSSSSSVDYATWAEVSKAMDKQLNSGLKTYKDGNTAGATSDFMGAYNKIYVASNFTAVVHDTIGADKQLAQQQAFQSVQNLSYTPSNDDQLAQQIDALTADLDATAQ
;
A
#
# COMPACT_ATOMS: atom_id res chain seq x y z
N MET A 1 7.28 45.34 29.46
CA MET A 1 6.75 44.59 28.31
C MET A 1 7.44 43.22 28.09
N VAL A 2 8.21 42.66 29.02
CA VAL A 2 9.04 41.44 28.83
C VAL A 2 8.36 40.12 29.28
N ARG A 3 7.26 40.18 30.03
CA ARG A 3 6.60 38.99 30.60
C ARG A 3 5.67 38.21 29.68
N ARG A 4 5.32 38.74 28.49
CA ARG A 4 4.41 38.04 27.54
C ARG A 4 5.14 37.13 26.54
N ALA A 5 6.44 37.28 26.36
CA ALA A 5 7.23 36.44 25.41
C ALA A 5 7.61 35.08 25.97
N GLN A 6 7.66 34.88 27.29
CA GLN A 6 8.05 33.60 27.89
C GLN A 6 6.93 32.55 27.96
N ALA A 7 5.66 32.98 27.84
CA ALA A 7 4.54 32.01 27.85
C ALA A 7 4.34 31.29 26.53
N ALA A 8 4.74 31.91 25.41
CA ALA A 8 4.59 31.31 24.08
C ALA A 8 5.62 30.20 23.80
N LEU A 9 6.83 30.26 24.40
CA LEU A 9 7.88 29.25 24.17
C LEU A 9 7.65 27.95 24.92
N ARG A 10 6.87 27.95 26.02
CA ARG A 10 6.56 26.72 26.78
C ARG A 10 5.46 25.86 26.13
N SER A 11 4.65 26.42 25.25
CA SER A 11 3.56 25.68 24.60
C SER A 11 4.03 24.81 23.44
N VAL A 12 5.18 25.12 22.84
CA VAL A 12 5.70 24.39 21.67
C VAL A 12 6.43 23.11 22.08
N GLU A 13 7.06 23.07 23.25
CA GLU A 13 7.83 21.88 23.69
C GLU A 13 6.95 20.69 24.10
N HIS A 14 5.73 20.93 24.59
CA HIS A 14 4.87 19.81 25.03
C HIS A 14 4.20 19.04 23.90
N THR A 15 4.07 19.64 22.71
CA THR A 15 3.44 18.98 21.55
C THR A 15 4.41 18.00 20.87
N SER A 16 5.70 18.34 20.83
CA SER A 16 6.73 17.52 20.18
C SER A 16 7.00 16.19 20.90
N VAL A 17 7.00 16.19 22.22
CA VAL A 17 7.31 14.99 23.03
C VAL A 17 6.18 13.96 23.02
N ARG A 18 4.92 14.42 22.89
CA ARG A 18 3.78 13.49 22.76
C ARG A 18 3.74 12.81 21.39
N GLN A 19 4.05 13.53 20.35
CA GLN A 19 4.15 12.97 18.98
C GLN A 19 5.28 11.93 18.89
N LEU A 20 6.42 12.20 19.51
CA LEU A 20 7.56 11.27 19.50
C LEU A 20 7.27 9.97 20.27
N ARG A 21 6.49 10.03 21.34
CA ARG A 21 6.09 8.84 22.13
C ARG A 21 5.06 7.97 21.40
N VAL A 22 4.17 8.57 20.62
CA VAL A 22 3.18 7.83 19.81
C VAL A 22 3.88 7.12 18.65
N LEU A 23 4.84 7.76 17.99
CA LEU A 23 5.66 7.13 16.94
C LEU A 23 6.52 5.98 17.46
N ALA A 24 7.12 6.12 18.65
CA ALA A 24 7.91 5.05 19.28
C ALA A 24 7.03 3.84 19.68
N ALA A 25 5.78 4.05 20.09
CA ALA A 25 4.86 2.97 20.45
C ALA A 25 4.39 2.18 19.22
N ILE A 26 4.21 2.83 18.07
CA ILE A 26 3.82 2.18 16.81
C ILE A 26 4.94 1.34 16.26
N VAL A 27 6.21 1.78 16.34
CA VAL A 27 7.37 1.00 15.90
C VAL A 27 7.59 -0.24 16.77
N PHE A 28 7.29 -0.19 18.08
CA PHE A 28 7.44 -1.34 18.98
C PHE A 28 6.36 -2.42 18.78
N LEU A 29 5.17 -2.04 18.31
CA LEU A 29 4.07 -3.00 18.05
C LEU A 29 4.32 -3.82 16.77
N PHE A 30 5.08 -3.28 15.81
CA PHE A 30 5.42 -4.00 14.58
C PHE A 30 6.55 -5.02 14.74
N ALA A 31 7.38 -4.92 15.79
CA ALA A 31 8.52 -5.82 16.00
C ALA A 31 8.15 -7.18 16.62
N MET A 32 6.89 -7.37 17.08
CA MET A 32 6.51 -8.57 17.86
C MET A 32 5.71 -9.63 17.09
N VAL A 33 5.51 -9.48 15.78
CA VAL A 33 4.70 -10.42 14.97
C VAL A 33 5.55 -11.38 14.11
N ILE A 34 6.88 -11.27 14.15
CA ILE A 34 7.75 -12.18 13.38
C ILE A 34 8.44 -13.18 14.32
N ALA A 35 7.69 -14.05 14.94
CA ALA A 35 8.24 -15.27 15.52
C ALA A 35 7.12 -16.30 15.73
N THR A 36 6.84 -17.13 14.76
CA THR A 36 6.53 -18.56 14.88
C THR A 36 5.97 -19.11 13.57
N VAL A 37 6.83 -19.55 12.66
CA VAL A 37 6.47 -20.63 11.74
C VAL A 37 7.59 -21.66 11.81
N ALA A 38 7.36 -22.72 12.55
CA ALA A 38 8.19 -23.91 12.56
C ALA A 38 8.00 -24.69 11.26
N PRO A 39 9.06 -25.24 10.67
CA PRO A 39 8.93 -26.15 9.54
C PRO A 39 8.62 -27.54 10.05
N ALA A 40 7.54 -28.12 9.61
CA ALA A 40 7.27 -29.53 9.83
C ALA A 40 6.92 -30.23 8.52
N VAL A 41 7.75 -31.21 8.21
CA VAL A 41 7.47 -32.49 7.54
C VAL A 41 7.50 -32.48 6.01
N THR A 42 8.64 -32.96 5.53
CA THR A 42 8.84 -33.63 4.25
C THR A 42 8.10 -34.98 4.21
N ALA A 43 7.16 -35.13 3.27
CA ALA A 43 6.72 -36.43 2.79
C ALA A 43 6.94 -36.48 1.27
N PRO A 44 7.62 -37.51 0.74
CA PRO A 44 7.75 -37.68 -0.70
C PRO A 44 6.46 -38.30 -1.24
N MET A 45 5.69 -37.54 -2.00
CA MET A 45 4.59 -38.08 -2.79
C MET A 45 5.08 -38.32 -4.22
N ALA A 46 4.90 -39.58 -4.65
CA ALA A 46 5.19 -40.06 -5.97
C ALA A 46 4.41 -39.24 -7.02
N PHE A 47 5.13 -38.77 -8.02
CA PHE A 47 4.54 -38.17 -9.22
C PHE A 47 3.92 -39.25 -10.06
N ALA A 48 2.61 -39.33 -10.10
CA ALA A 48 1.86 -39.95 -11.16
C ALA A 48 1.73 -38.95 -12.31
N ASP A 49 2.39 -39.24 -13.39
CA ASP A 49 2.29 -38.57 -14.67
C ASP A 49 0.83 -38.69 -15.18
N SER A 50 0.14 -37.56 -15.22
CA SER A 50 -1.11 -37.42 -15.94
C SER A 50 -1.08 -36.11 -16.69
N SER A 51 -0.51 -36.15 -17.86
CA SER A 51 -0.59 -35.16 -18.91
C SER A 51 -2.07 -34.93 -19.28
N THR A 52 -2.66 -33.90 -18.66
CA THR A 52 -3.86 -33.27 -19.18
C THR A 52 -3.58 -31.79 -19.35
N SER A 53 -3.18 -31.43 -20.54
CA SER A 53 -3.03 -30.10 -21.05
C SER A 53 -4.42 -29.44 -21.15
N SER A 54 -4.90 -28.87 -20.06
CA SER A 54 -5.94 -27.84 -20.10
C SER A 54 -5.25 -26.48 -20.03
N SER A 55 -4.88 -25.98 -21.19
CA SER A 55 -4.56 -24.58 -21.40
C SER A 55 -5.80 -23.74 -21.13
N SER A 56 -6.09 -23.48 -19.86
CA SER A 56 -6.92 -22.34 -19.50
C SER A 56 -6.08 -21.10 -19.76
N SER A 57 -6.13 -20.58 -20.97
CA SER A 57 -5.76 -19.23 -21.29
C SER A 57 -6.70 -18.31 -20.52
N SER A 58 -6.35 -18.01 -19.26
CA SER A 58 -6.83 -16.82 -18.61
C SER A 58 -6.29 -15.68 -19.45
N SER A 59 -7.13 -15.17 -20.37
CA SER A 59 -6.93 -13.88 -21.01
C SER A 59 -6.99 -12.81 -19.92
N SER A 60 -5.89 -12.63 -19.20
CA SER A 60 -5.62 -11.38 -18.55
C SER A 60 -5.55 -10.37 -19.69
N SER A 61 -6.60 -9.57 -19.87
CA SER A 61 -6.54 -8.39 -20.71
C SER A 61 -5.47 -7.49 -20.10
N SER A 62 -4.23 -7.67 -20.53
CA SER A 62 -3.16 -6.72 -20.25
C SER A 62 -3.60 -5.44 -20.93
N VAL A 63 -3.96 -4.45 -20.13
CA VAL A 63 -4.14 -3.09 -20.64
C VAL A 63 -2.74 -2.63 -21.01
N ASP A 64 -2.47 -2.50 -22.31
CA ASP A 64 -1.21 -1.96 -22.79
C ASP A 64 -1.18 -0.44 -22.51
N TYR A 65 -0.36 -0.05 -21.56
CA TYR A 65 -0.08 1.35 -21.28
C TYR A 65 1.08 1.82 -22.16
N ALA A 66 0.93 2.93 -22.84
CA ALA A 66 1.98 3.49 -23.70
C ALA A 66 3.09 4.19 -22.89
N THR A 67 2.78 4.66 -21.68
CA THR A 67 3.70 5.39 -20.81
C THR A 67 3.49 5.07 -19.33
N TRP A 68 4.53 5.28 -18.52
CA TRP A 68 4.42 5.14 -17.06
C TRP A 68 3.45 6.15 -16.44
N ALA A 69 3.32 7.32 -17.03
CA ALA A 69 2.33 8.30 -16.60
C ALA A 69 0.87 7.81 -16.82
N GLU A 70 0.62 6.99 -17.83
CA GLU A 70 -0.70 6.34 -18.00
C GLU A 70 -0.93 5.25 -16.96
N VAL A 71 0.11 4.49 -16.60
CA VAL A 71 0.06 3.52 -15.51
C VAL A 71 -0.29 4.22 -14.19
N SER A 72 0.40 5.33 -13.86
CA SER A 72 0.12 6.10 -12.65
C SER A 72 -1.31 6.62 -12.62
N LYS A 73 -1.80 7.21 -13.71
CA LYS A 73 -3.20 7.68 -13.82
C LYS A 73 -4.22 6.55 -13.67
N ALA A 74 -3.91 5.36 -14.17
CA ALA A 74 -4.79 4.21 -14.02
C ALA A 74 -4.84 3.74 -12.56
N MET A 75 -3.71 3.76 -11.85
CA MET A 75 -3.65 3.47 -10.41
C MET A 75 -4.44 4.52 -9.62
N ASP A 76 -4.23 5.81 -9.89
CA ASP A 76 -4.95 6.91 -9.25
C ASP A 76 -6.47 6.75 -9.42
N LYS A 77 -6.93 6.51 -10.64
CA LYS A 77 -8.35 6.26 -10.93
C LYS A 77 -8.90 5.08 -10.13
N GLN A 78 -8.17 3.97 -10.05
CA GLN A 78 -8.61 2.77 -9.35
C GLN A 78 -8.63 2.99 -7.83
N LEU A 79 -7.62 3.68 -7.27
CA LEU A 79 -7.55 4.02 -5.85
C LEU A 79 -8.69 4.97 -5.44
N ASN A 80 -8.97 6.00 -6.25
CA ASN A 80 -10.08 6.92 -6.00
C ASN A 80 -11.45 6.25 -6.17
N SER A 81 -11.59 5.28 -7.08
CA SER A 81 -12.80 4.43 -7.16
C SER A 81 -13.00 3.65 -5.87
N GLY A 82 -11.93 3.02 -5.35
CA GLY A 82 -11.97 2.31 -4.09
C GLY A 82 -12.34 3.21 -2.91
N LEU A 83 -11.79 4.42 -2.85
CA LEU A 83 -12.15 5.39 -1.82
C LEU A 83 -13.64 5.76 -1.87
N LYS A 84 -14.18 5.98 -3.07
CA LYS A 84 -15.61 6.22 -3.23
C LYS A 84 -16.42 5.04 -2.74
N THR A 85 -16.08 3.83 -3.17
CA THR A 85 -16.75 2.58 -2.76
C THR A 85 -16.72 2.42 -1.23
N TYR A 86 -15.60 2.80 -0.59
CA TYR A 86 -15.45 2.78 0.86
C TYR A 86 -16.38 3.78 1.55
N LYS A 87 -16.43 5.03 1.07
CA LYS A 87 -17.33 6.09 1.59
C LYS A 87 -18.81 5.74 1.41
N ASP A 88 -19.15 4.95 0.40
CA ASP A 88 -20.49 4.41 0.19
C ASP A 88 -20.81 3.23 1.17
N GLY A 89 -19.91 2.90 2.09
CA GLY A 89 -20.06 1.86 3.12
C GLY A 89 -19.71 0.43 2.66
N ASN A 90 -19.26 0.25 1.43
CA ASN A 90 -18.87 -1.05 0.90
C ASN A 90 -17.37 -1.30 1.07
N THR A 91 -16.95 -1.64 2.29
CA THR A 91 -15.54 -1.90 2.62
C THR A 91 -14.95 -3.08 1.84
N ALA A 92 -15.72 -4.14 1.60
CA ALA A 92 -15.28 -5.30 0.83
C ALA A 92 -15.01 -4.95 -0.64
N GLY A 93 -15.89 -4.18 -1.26
CA GLY A 93 -15.72 -3.65 -2.61
C GLY A 93 -14.50 -2.74 -2.71
N ALA A 94 -14.34 -1.83 -1.76
CA ALA A 94 -13.19 -0.94 -1.68
C ALA A 94 -11.85 -1.71 -1.57
N THR A 95 -11.79 -2.70 -0.70
CA THR A 95 -10.60 -3.55 -0.57
C THR A 95 -10.28 -4.27 -1.88
N SER A 96 -11.29 -4.76 -2.59
CA SER A 96 -11.11 -5.38 -3.92
C SER A 96 -10.56 -4.38 -4.94
N ASP A 97 -11.03 -3.12 -4.91
CA ASP A 97 -10.53 -2.06 -5.79
C ASP A 97 -9.05 -1.74 -5.48
N PHE A 98 -8.67 -1.62 -4.20
CA PHE A 98 -7.28 -1.37 -3.80
C PHE A 98 -6.35 -2.54 -4.15
N MET A 99 -6.79 -3.78 -3.95
CA MET A 99 -6.06 -4.97 -4.42
C MET A 99 -5.94 -4.99 -5.95
N GLY A 100 -6.97 -4.51 -6.67
CA GLY A 100 -6.95 -4.35 -8.11
C GLY A 100 -5.89 -3.34 -8.56
N ALA A 101 -5.80 -2.18 -7.92
CA ALA A 101 -4.77 -1.18 -8.20
C ALA A 101 -3.36 -1.76 -8.03
N TYR A 102 -3.13 -2.51 -6.97
CA TYR A 102 -1.84 -3.14 -6.73
C TYR A 102 -1.55 -4.28 -7.73
N ASN A 103 -2.42 -5.30 -7.80
CA ASN A 103 -2.09 -6.52 -8.55
C ASN A 103 -2.28 -6.37 -10.06
N LYS A 104 -3.37 -5.69 -10.50
CA LYS A 104 -3.73 -5.62 -11.92
C LYS A 104 -3.09 -4.45 -12.65
N ILE A 105 -2.63 -3.42 -11.91
CA ILE A 105 -1.99 -2.25 -12.50
C ILE A 105 -0.53 -2.18 -12.08
N TYR A 106 -0.22 -1.95 -10.79
CA TYR A 106 1.14 -1.74 -10.32
C TYR A 106 2.08 -2.93 -10.61
N VAL A 107 1.64 -4.15 -10.33
CA VAL A 107 2.44 -5.37 -10.58
C VAL A 107 2.33 -5.82 -12.04
N ALA A 108 1.13 -5.91 -12.59
CA ALA A 108 0.91 -6.46 -13.93
C ALA A 108 1.47 -5.58 -15.06
N SER A 109 1.58 -4.26 -14.87
CA SER A 109 2.24 -3.35 -15.80
C SER A 109 3.78 -3.43 -15.75
N ASN A 110 4.34 -4.18 -14.81
CA ASN A 110 5.77 -4.22 -14.53
C ASN A 110 6.33 -2.90 -13.93
N PHE A 111 5.48 -1.98 -13.47
CA PHE A 111 5.91 -0.72 -12.88
C PHE A 111 6.79 -0.93 -11.65
N THR A 112 6.47 -1.94 -10.83
CA THR A 112 7.26 -2.33 -9.65
C THR A 112 8.72 -2.65 -10.00
N ALA A 113 8.97 -3.39 -11.08
CA ALA A 113 10.32 -3.73 -11.51
C ALA A 113 11.08 -2.49 -12.03
N VAL A 114 10.39 -1.63 -12.77
CA VAL A 114 11.00 -0.38 -13.26
C VAL A 114 11.39 0.53 -12.09
N VAL A 115 10.53 0.69 -11.09
CA VAL A 115 10.86 1.45 -9.88
C VAL A 115 12.09 0.88 -9.16
N HIS A 116 12.12 -0.45 -9.01
CA HIS A 116 13.27 -1.13 -8.39
C HIS A 116 14.57 -0.86 -9.16
N ASP A 117 14.54 -0.98 -10.48
CA ASP A 117 15.75 -0.95 -11.31
C ASP A 117 16.24 0.48 -11.59
N THR A 118 15.32 1.45 -11.64
CA THR A 118 15.67 2.85 -11.99
C THR A 118 15.85 3.74 -10.77
N ILE A 119 15.10 3.52 -9.70
CA ILE A 119 15.12 4.37 -8.51
C ILE A 119 15.73 3.63 -7.31
N GLY A 120 15.39 2.34 -7.15
CA GLY A 120 15.94 1.48 -6.12
C GLY A 120 14.90 0.69 -5.32
N ALA A 121 15.39 -0.36 -4.68
CA ALA A 121 14.59 -1.29 -3.89
C ALA A 121 13.86 -0.63 -2.71
N ASP A 122 14.47 0.37 -2.07
CA ASP A 122 13.86 1.09 -0.94
C ASP A 122 12.60 1.82 -1.36
N LYS A 123 12.62 2.44 -2.55
CA LYS A 123 11.45 3.13 -3.12
C LYS A 123 10.33 2.15 -3.44
N GLN A 124 10.66 1.05 -4.10
CA GLN A 124 9.70 -0.02 -4.40
C GLN A 124 9.07 -0.56 -3.11
N LEU A 125 9.86 -0.84 -2.09
CA LEU A 125 9.37 -1.32 -0.80
C LEU A 125 8.45 -0.30 -0.12
N ALA A 126 8.81 0.99 -0.14
CA ALA A 126 7.98 2.06 0.42
C ALA A 126 6.60 2.13 -0.26
N GLN A 127 6.56 2.01 -1.59
CA GLN A 127 5.31 1.98 -2.35
C GLN A 127 4.46 0.74 -2.02
N GLN A 128 5.08 -0.43 -1.91
CA GLN A 128 4.38 -1.65 -1.50
C GLN A 128 3.77 -1.52 -0.10
N GLN A 129 4.49 -0.94 0.85
CA GLN A 129 4.00 -0.67 2.21
C GLN A 129 2.85 0.34 2.20
N ALA A 130 2.90 1.35 1.34
CA ALA A 130 1.82 2.31 1.19
C ALA A 130 0.53 1.65 0.65
N PHE A 131 0.63 0.78 -0.36
CA PHE A 131 -0.50 -0.03 -0.82
C PHE A 131 -1.08 -0.93 0.28
N GLN A 132 -0.22 -1.60 1.06
CA GLN A 132 -0.65 -2.43 2.20
C GLN A 132 -1.35 -1.58 3.26
N SER A 133 -0.86 -0.37 3.54
CA SER A 133 -1.50 0.56 4.48
C SER A 133 -2.91 0.95 4.04
N VAL A 134 -3.10 1.29 2.77
CA VAL A 134 -4.41 1.58 2.17
C VAL A 134 -5.35 0.38 2.32
N GLN A 135 -4.89 -0.82 1.98
CA GLN A 135 -5.68 -2.04 2.14
C GLN A 135 -6.06 -2.31 3.60
N ASN A 136 -5.12 -2.19 4.53
CA ASN A 136 -5.37 -2.41 5.95
C ASN A 136 -6.38 -1.42 6.52
N LEU A 137 -6.30 -0.14 6.15
CA LEU A 137 -7.26 0.88 6.57
C LEU A 137 -8.68 0.58 6.03
N SER A 138 -8.79 -0.02 4.86
CA SER A 138 -10.09 -0.31 4.24
C SER A 138 -10.89 -1.42 4.93
N TYR A 139 -10.25 -2.26 5.76
CA TYR A 139 -10.95 -3.30 6.51
C TYR A 139 -11.77 -2.76 7.69
N THR A 140 -11.43 -1.56 8.18
CA THR A 140 -12.09 -0.96 9.34
C THR A 140 -12.97 0.21 8.87
N PRO A 141 -14.26 0.22 9.15
CA PRO A 141 -15.14 1.32 8.77
C PRO A 141 -14.78 2.61 9.54
N SER A 142 -15.21 3.75 9.00
CA SER A 142 -15.02 5.08 9.62
C SER A 142 -13.57 5.61 9.63
N ASN A 143 -12.75 5.16 8.70
CA ASN A 143 -11.39 5.68 8.48
C ASN A 143 -11.30 6.59 7.25
N ASP A 144 -12.40 7.26 6.88
CA ASP A 144 -12.52 8.02 5.61
C ASP A 144 -11.39 9.02 5.39
N ASP A 145 -11.12 9.86 6.39
CA ASP A 145 -10.10 10.91 6.29
C ASP A 145 -8.68 10.31 6.23
N GLN A 146 -8.42 9.30 7.05
CA GLN A 146 -7.10 8.66 7.09
C GLN A 146 -6.83 7.88 5.79
N LEU A 147 -7.85 7.20 5.26
CA LEU A 147 -7.76 6.47 4.02
C LEU A 147 -7.56 7.42 2.83
N ALA A 148 -8.30 8.53 2.78
CA ALA A 148 -8.13 9.57 1.77
C ALA A 148 -6.71 10.14 1.79
N GLN A 149 -6.20 10.51 2.97
CA GLN A 149 -4.84 11.03 3.12
C GLN A 149 -3.76 10.03 2.66
N GLN A 150 -3.95 8.74 2.97
CA GLN A 150 -3.02 7.69 2.53
C GLN A 150 -3.06 7.50 1.01
N ILE A 151 -4.23 7.57 0.40
CA ILE A 151 -4.40 7.47 -1.05
C ILE A 151 -3.77 8.67 -1.74
N ASP A 152 -4.03 9.89 -1.26
CA ASP A 152 -3.44 11.12 -1.82
C ASP A 152 -1.90 11.09 -1.76
N ALA A 153 -1.34 10.61 -0.65
CA ALA A 153 0.11 10.47 -0.50
C ALA A 153 0.69 9.41 -1.47
N LEU A 154 0.00 8.28 -1.61
CA LEU A 154 0.42 7.21 -2.51
C LEU A 154 0.33 7.65 -3.97
N THR A 155 -0.76 8.28 -4.40
CA THR A 155 -0.91 8.74 -5.79
C THR A 155 0.10 9.80 -6.14
N ALA A 156 0.37 10.77 -5.26
CA ALA A 156 1.43 11.76 -5.47
C ALA A 156 2.81 11.12 -5.61
N ASP A 157 3.10 10.09 -4.83
CA ASP A 157 4.36 9.35 -4.90
C ASP A 157 4.49 8.53 -6.20
N LEU A 158 3.42 7.89 -6.65
CA LEU A 158 3.36 7.14 -7.91
C LEU A 158 3.53 8.09 -9.12
N ASP A 159 2.87 9.25 -9.10
CA ASP A 159 2.98 10.26 -10.16
C ASP A 159 4.41 10.82 -10.26
N ALA A 160 5.03 11.13 -9.13
CA ALA A 160 6.42 11.59 -9.08
C ALA A 160 7.41 10.53 -9.59
N THR A 161 7.06 9.26 -9.42
CA THR A 161 7.88 8.12 -9.85
C THR A 161 7.73 7.83 -11.35
N ALA A 162 6.58 8.17 -11.94
CA ALA A 162 6.22 7.88 -13.34
C ALA A 162 6.76 8.91 -14.35
N GLN A 163 7.40 9.97 -13.88
CA GLN A 163 7.99 11.06 -14.70
C GLN A 163 9.45 10.77 -15.03
#